data_b0e3985e42f1a73797e7238957576978
#
_entry.id   b0e3985e42f1a73797e7238957576978
#
_cell.length_a   1.000
_cell.length_b   1.000
_cell.length_c   1.000
_cell.angle_alpha   90.00
_cell.angle_beta   90.00
_cell.angle_gamma   90.00
#
_symmetry.space_group_name_H-M   'P 1'
#
loop_
_entity.id
_entity.type
_entity.pdbx_description
1 polymer ?
#
loop_
_entity_poly.entity_id
_entity_poly.type
_entity_poly.pdbx_seq_one_letter_code
_entity_poly.pdbx_strand_id
1 'polypeptide(L)'
;MRRNIVLTGILKDKDLFLAVKRSDNDNFLPGAWEFPGGHLEDGETLEQGLARELKEEIGYEKAITPIITHYTDEIKKESEELIHNIELDFIVNVNKENMIIKLSEEHTEYKWLPKDSELLDEYIKEKLQNIKE
;
A
#
# COMPACT_ATOMS: atom_id res chain seq x y z
N MET A 1 -8.56 24.14 -0.85
CA MET A 1 -8.87 22.74 -0.48
C MET A 1 -7.58 21.95 -0.43
N ARG A 2 -7.37 21.23 0.65
CA ARG A 2 -6.19 20.37 0.81
C ARG A 2 -6.40 19.07 0.03
N ARG A 3 -5.33 18.57 -0.59
CA ARG A 3 -5.38 17.31 -1.33
C ARG A 3 -4.36 16.33 -0.75
N ASN A 4 -4.85 15.13 -0.41
CA ASN A 4 -4.01 14.03 0.06
C ASN A 4 -3.96 12.96 -1.02
N ILE A 5 -2.75 12.61 -1.44
CA ILE A 5 -2.55 11.53 -2.40
C ILE A 5 -1.80 10.41 -1.69
N VAL A 6 -2.44 9.25 -1.57
CA VAL A 6 -1.86 8.07 -0.94
C VAL A 6 -1.52 7.05 -2.03
N LEU A 7 -0.31 6.52 -1.96
CA LEU A 7 0.18 5.53 -2.91
C LEU A 7 0.29 4.19 -2.20
N THR A 8 -0.29 3.15 -2.77
CA THR A 8 -0.24 1.80 -2.20
C THR A 8 0.44 0.87 -3.19
N GLY A 9 1.42 0.12 -2.71
CA GLY A 9 2.14 -0.86 -3.50
C GLY A 9 1.65 -2.28 -3.21
N ILE A 10 1.07 -2.91 -4.22
CA ILE A 10 0.62 -4.31 -4.13
C ILE A 10 1.71 -5.15 -4.80
N LEU A 11 2.65 -5.66 -3.98
CA LEU A 11 3.74 -6.48 -4.47
C LEU A 11 3.21 -7.88 -4.70
N LYS A 12 3.33 -8.35 -5.93
CA LYS A 12 2.76 -9.62 -6.39
C LYS A 12 3.86 -10.55 -6.88
N ASP A 13 3.85 -11.76 -6.35
CA ASP A 13 4.63 -12.89 -6.87
C ASP A 13 3.65 -14.03 -7.14
N LYS A 14 3.42 -14.33 -8.43
CA LYS A 14 2.41 -15.31 -8.86
C LYS A 14 1.04 -14.95 -8.30
N ASP A 15 0.46 -15.78 -7.44
CA ASP A 15 -0.85 -15.57 -6.85
C ASP A 15 -0.78 -15.09 -5.39
N LEU A 16 0.41 -14.65 -4.95
CA LEU A 16 0.62 -14.17 -3.58
C LEU A 16 0.90 -12.67 -3.57
N PHE A 17 0.42 -12.02 -2.53
CA PHE A 17 0.54 -10.58 -2.33
C PHE A 17 1.18 -10.30 -0.98
N LEU A 18 2.12 -9.35 -0.94
CA LEU A 18 2.78 -8.97 0.30
C LEU A 18 1.89 -8.07 1.13
N ALA A 19 1.51 -8.55 2.30
CA ALA A 19 0.77 -7.78 3.28
C ALA A 19 1.63 -7.54 4.52
N VAL A 20 1.41 -6.40 5.17
CA VAL A 20 2.10 -6.01 6.39
C VAL A 20 1.08 -5.75 7.49
N LYS A 21 1.43 -6.07 8.72
CA LYS A 21 0.53 -5.92 9.86
C LYS A 21 0.88 -4.67 10.65
N ARG A 22 -0.11 -3.79 10.85
CA ARG A 22 0.06 -2.58 11.63
C ARG A 22 0.37 -2.93 13.09
N SER A 23 1.19 -2.10 13.74
CA SER A 23 1.51 -2.26 15.15
C SER A 23 0.24 -2.25 16.00
N ASP A 24 0.19 -3.07 17.05
CA ASP A 24 -0.91 -3.08 18.01
C ASP A 24 -0.99 -1.77 18.79
N ASN A 25 0.08 -0.98 18.78
CA ASN A 25 0.15 0.33 19.43
C ASN A 25 -0.26 1.48 18.52
N ASP A 26 -0.64 1.19 17.27
CA ASP A 26 -1.05 2.22 16.32
C ASP A 26 -2.40 2.79 16.73
N ASN A 27 -2.58 4.10 16.57
CA ASN A 27 -3.85 4.77 16.88
C ASN A 27 -4.92 4.53 15.82
N PHE A 28 -4.52 4.11 14.62
CA PHE A 28 -5.41 3.85 13.51
C PHE A 28 -5.32 2.38 13.10
N LEU A 29 -6.45 1.66 13.19
CA LEU A 29 -6.58 0.25 12.83
C LEU A 29 -5.44 -0.62 13.38
N PRO A 30 -5.22 -0.64 14.73
CA PRO A 30 -4.14 -1.44 15.30
C PRO A 30 -4.30 -2.92 14.94
N GLY A 31 -3.18 -3.56 14.58
CA GLY A 31 -3.16 -4.98 14.24
C GLY A 31 -3.78 -5.34 12.90
N ALA A 32 -4.23 -4.37 12.10
CA ALA A 32 -4.82 -4.64 10.78
C ALA A 32 -3.74 -4.99 9.75
N TRP A 33 -4.10 -5.87 8.82
CA TRP A 33 -3.26 -6.19 7.68
C TRP A 33 -3.55 -5.25 6.53
N GLU A 34 -2.51 -4.76 5.87
CA GLU A 34 -2.63 -3.81 4.77
C GLU A 34 -1.51 -4.01 3.76
N PHE A 35 -1.56 -3.28 2.64
CA PHE A 35 -0.45 -3.22 1.70
C PHE A 35 0.44 -2.03 2.04
N PRO A 36 1.76 -2.12 1.80
CA PRO A 36 2.67 -1.01 2.10
C PRO A 36 2.41 0.20 1.20
N GLY A 37 2.66 1.38 1.73
CA GLY A 37 2.51 2.62 0.99
C GLY A 37 2.48 3.82 1.92
N GLY A 38 2.13 4.96 1.37
CA GLY A 38 2.05 6.20 2.14
C GLY A 38 1.78 7.40 1.25
N HIS A 39 1.93 8.58 1.83
CA HIS A 39 1.58 9.84 1.16
C HIS A 39 2.64 10.26 0.14
N LEU A 40 2.15 10.72 -1.03
CA LEU A 40 3.00 11.39 -2.01
C LEU A 40 3.51 12.70 -1.41
N GLU A 41 4.79 12.99 -1.58
CA GLU A 41 5.39 14.24 -1.15
C GLU A 41 5.49 15.22 -2.32
N ASP A 42 5.56 16.52 -1.99
CA ASP A 42 5.70 17.54 -3.01
C ASP A 42 6.99 17.33 -3.82
N GLY A 43 6.87 17.51 -5.13
CA GLY A 43 8.01 17.37 -6.03
C GLY A 43 8.30 15.94 -6.50
N GLU A 44 7.55 14.96 -6.02
CA GLU A 44 7.70 13.58 -6.46
C GLU A 44 6.75 13.23 -7.59
N THR A 45 7.21 12.40 -8.54
CA THR A 45 6.30 11.70 -9.41
C THR A 45 5.65 10.56 -8.64
N LEU A 46 4.56 9.99 -9.16
CA LEU A 46 3.91 8.85 -8.52
C LEU A 46 4.87 7.68 -8.33
N GLU A 47 5.67 7.38 -9.36
CA GLU A 47 6.65 6.29 -9.28
C GLU A 47 7.72 6.56 -8.24
N GLN A 48 8.25 7.79 -8.18
CA GLN A 48 9.25 8.18 -7.18
C GLN A 48 8.70 8.05 -5.77
N GLY A 49 7.48 8.53 -5.55
CA GLY A 49 6.84 8.46 -4.24
C GLY A 49 6.61 7.03 -3.80
N LEU A 50 6.12 6.18 -4.71
CA LEU A 50 5.89 4.77 -4.41
C LEU A 50 7.22 4.06 -4.09
N ALA A 51 8.26 4.29 -4.89
CA ALA A 51 9.57 3.69 -4.64
C ALA A 51 10.12 4.11 -3.27
N ARG A 52 9.98 5.37 -2.90
CA ARG A 52 10.42 5.87 -1.60
C ARG A 52 9.65 5.18 -0.46
N GLU A 53 8.33 5.08 -0.58
CA GLU A 53 7.50 4.44 0.45
C GLU A 53 7.84 2.96 0.61
N LEU A 54 8.06 2.24 -0.49
CA LEU A 54 8.43 0.82 -0.42
C LEU A 54 9.79 0.64 0.24
N LYS A 55 10.73 1.55 -0.01
CA LYS A 55 12.03 1.51 0.64
C LYS A 55 11.88 1.76 2.15
N GLU A 56 11.12 2.78 2.54
CA GLU A 56 10.91 3.13 3.94
C GLU A 56 10.17 2.04 4.71
N GLU A 57 9.12 1.47 4.13
CA GLU A 57 8.24 0.55 4.86
C GLU A 57 8.71 -0.89 4.87
N ILE A 58 9.31 -1.37 3.79
CA ILE A 58 9.69 -2.78 3.67
C ILE A 58 11.12 -2.99 3.21
N GLY A 59 11.89 -1.93 3.01
CA GLY A 59 13.28 -2.03 2.60
C GLY A 59 13.47 -2.44 1.14
N TYR A 60 12.47 -2.28 0.30
CA TYR A 60 12.56 -2.66 -1.12
C TYR A 60 13.23 -1.56 -1.92
N GLU A 61 14.38 -1.83 -2.51
CA GLU A 61 15.20 -0.83 -3.21
C GLU A 61 15.37 -1.09 -4.70
N LYS A 62 14.78 -2.15 -5.23
CA LYS A 62 14.89 -2.46 -6.66
C LYS A 62 14.02 -1.53 -7.48
N ALA A 63 14.40 -1.33 -8.74
CA ALA A 63 13.58 -0.57 -9.68
C ALA A 63 12.20 -1.21 -9.82
N ILE A 64 11.17 -0.37 -9.96
CA ILE A 64 9.79 -0.82 -10.08
C ILE A 64 9.19 -0.39 -11.40
N THR A 65 8.22 -1.16 -11.87
CA THR A 65 7.39 -0.80 -13.03
C THR A 65 5.95 -0.90 -12.55
N PRO A 66 5.44 0.15 -11.86
CA PRO A 66 4.12 0.09 -11.26
C PRO A 66 3.01 0.25 -12.28
N ILE A 67 1.92 -0.48 -12.08
CA ILE A 67 0.73 -0.43 -12.94
C ILE A 67 -0.46 -0.13 -12.03
N ILE A 68 -1.19 0.95 -12.32
CA ILE A 68 -2.40 1.29 -11.56
C ILE A 68 -3.47 0.25 -11.84
N THR A 69 -4.03 -0.32 -10.78
CA THR A 69 -5.09 -1.33 -10.87
C THR A 69 -6.38 -0.92 -10.20
N HIS A 70 -6.32 0.06 -9.30
CA HIS A 70 -7.48 0.49 -8.53
C HIS A 70 -7.22 1.89 -7.99
N TYR A 71 -8.28 2.68 -7.81
CA TYR A 71 -8.14 3.96 -7.14
C TYR A 71 -9.44 4.34 -6.44
N THR A 72 -9.32 5.21 -5.44
CA THR A 72 -10.46 5.89 -4.83
C THR A 72 -10.24 7.39 -4.93
N ASP A 73 -11.32 8.13 -5.04
CA ASP A 73 -11.28 9.59 -5.25
C ASP A 73 -12.52 10.17 -4.59
N GLU A 74 -12.34 10.90 -3.50
CA GLU A 74 -13.47 11.48 -2.79
C GLU A 74 -13.11 12.80 -2.13
N ILE A 75 -14.13 13.65 -1.96
CA ILE A 75 -14.00 14.89 -1.22
C ILE A 75 -14.80 14.75 0.06
N LYS A 76 -14.14 14.96 1.20
CA LYS A 76 -14.75 14.90 2.53
C LYS A 76 -14.64 16.24 3.22
N LYS A 77 -15.60 16.51 4.09
CA LYS A 77 -15.51 17.62 5.02
C LYS A 77 -14.98 17.09 6.35
N GLU A 78 -13.83 17.61 6.77
CA GLU A 78 -13.27 17.32 8.09
C GLU A 78 -13.18 18.63 8.87
N SER A 79 -13.86 18.70 10.01
CA SER A 79 -14.05 19.96 10.74
C SER A 79 -14.66 21.00 9.80
N GLU A 80 -14.05 22.15 9.60
CA GLU A 80 -14.55 23.19 8.69
C GLU A 80 -13.86 23.17 7.32
N GLU A 81 -13.03 22.16 7.06
CA GLU A 81 -12.18 22.09 5.87
C GLU A 81 -12.64 21.00 4.91
N LEU A 82 -12.61 21.29 3.61
CA LEU A 82 -12.80 20.28 2.57
C LEU A 82 -11.47 19.67 2.22
N ILE A 83 -11.43 18.33 2.20
CA ILE A 83 -10.22 17.57 1.89
C ILE A 83 -10.50 16.65 0.72
N HIS A 84 -9.64 16.69 -0.30
CA HIS A 84 -9.70 15.82 -1.46
C HIS A 84 -8.73 14.65 -1.24
N ASN A 85 -9.28 13.46 -1.00
CA ASN A 85 -8.48 12.25 -0.79
C ASN A 85 -8.46 11.40 -2.05
N ILE A 86 -7.26 11.12 -2.53
CA ILE A 86 -7.03 10.25 -3.68
C ILE A 86 -6.12 9.11 -3.21
N GLU A 87 -6.55 7.88 -3.42
CA GLU A 87 -5.69 6.71 -3.16
C GLU A 87 -5.48 5.98 -4.47
N LEU A 88 -4.22 5.72 -4.81
CA LEU A 88 -3.84 5.03 -6.03
C LEU A 88 -3.15 3.72 -5.65
N ASP A 89 -3.69 2.62 -6.15
CA ASP A 89 -3.17 1.28 -5.87
C ASP A 89 -2.44 0.76 -7.10
N PHE A 90 -1.16 0.42 -6.91
CA PHE A 90 -0.28 -0.04 -7.99
C PHE A 90 0.12 -1.48 -7.75
N ILE A 91 0.01 -2.31 -8.80
CA ILE A 91 0.64 -3.62 -8.76
C ILE A 91 2.11 -3.47 -9.11
N VAL A 92 2.96 -4.17 -8.37
CA VAL A 92 4.40 -4.23 -8.60
C VAL A 92 4.78 -5.70 -8.62
N ASN A 93 5.12 -6.21 -9.79
CA ASN A 93 5.51 -7.62 -9.93
C ASN A 93 6.93 -7.80 -9.39
N VAL A 94 7.11 -8.78 -8.51
CA VAL A 94 8.38 -9.04 -7.84
C VAL A 94 8.66 -10.53 -7.81
N ASN A 95 9.91 -10.88 -7.49
CA ASN A 95 10.31 -12.24 -7.17
C ASN A 95 10.63 -12.28 -5.67
N LYS A 96 9.73 -12.87 -4.88
CA LYS A 96 9.86 -12.87 -3.43
C LYS A 96 11.11 -13.56 -2.92
N GLU A 97 11.64 -14.52 -3.68
CA GLU A 97 12.87 -15.23 -3.30
C GLU A 97 14.10 -14.32 -3.32
N ASN A 98 14.06 -13.25 -4.11
CA ASN A 98 15.15 -12.28 -4.20
C ASN A 98 14.96 -11.08 -3.30
N MET A 99 13.99 -11.12 -2.41
CA MET A 99 13.66 -10.00 -1.52
C MET A 99 14.12 -10.26 -0.09
N ILE A 100 14.64 -9.20 0.53
CA ILE A 100 14.91 -9.17 1.96
C ILE A 100 14.01 -8.07 2.53
N ILE A 101 13.00 -8.47 3.31
CA ILE A 101 12.04 -7.54 3.88
C ILE A 101 12.57 -6.98 5.19
N LYS A 102 12.62 -5.65 5.29
CA LYS A 102 12.96 -4.95 6.52
C LYS A 102 11.82 -4.01 6.86
N LEU A 103 11.04 -4.37 7.87
CA LEU A 103 9.86 -3.59 8.26
C LEU A 103 10.26 -2.33 9.00
N SER A 104 9.50 -1.24 8.76
CA SER A 104 9.59 -0.04 9.57
C SER A 104 8.94 -0.27 10.93
N GLU A 105 9.05 0.72 11.83
CA GLU A 105 8.44 0.64 13.17
C GLU A 105 6.91 0.60 13.13
N GLU A 106 6.31 0.98 12.01
CA GLU A 106 4.85 0.99 11.86
C GLU A 106 4.24 -0.40 11.72
N HIS A 107 5.07 -1.39 11.34
CA HIS A 107 4.61 -2.74 11.06
C HIS A 107 5.39 -3.77 11.86
N THR A 108 4.70 -4.82 12.32
CA THR A 108 5.30 -5.86 13.18
C THR A 108 5.52 -7.18 12.49
N GLU A 109 4.78 -7.46 11.42
CA GLU A 109 4.87 -8.72 10.68
C GLU A 109 4.62 -8.47 9.20
N TYR A 110 5.07 -9.41 8.38
CA TYR A 110 4.64 -9.47 6.98
C TYR A 110 4.30 -10.91 6.62
N LYS A 111 3.42 -11.05 5.62
CA LYS A 111 3.05 -12.35 5.06
C LYS A 111 2.78 -12.21 3.57
N TRP A 112 3.05 -13.27 2.85
CA TRP A 112 2.62 -13.40 1.46
C TRP A 112 1.28 -14.12 1.49
N LEU A 113 0.22 -13.43 1.09
CA LEU A 113 -1.16 -13.89 1.24
C LEU A 113 -1.83 -14.11 -0.11
N PRO A 114 -2.67 -15.14 -0.22
CA PRO A 114 -3.52 -15.28 -1.40
C PRO A 114 -4.63 -14.23 -1.40
N LYS A 115 -5.22 -14.02 -2.55
CA LYS A 115 -6.26 -13.00 -2.78
C LYS A 115 -7.48 -13.16 -1.86
N ASP A 116 -7.81 -14.37 -1.46
CA ASP A 116 -8.96 -14.70 -0.63
C ASP A 116 -8.63 -14.91 0.84
N SER A 117 -7.44 -14.48 1.29
CA SER A 117 -7.03 -14.63 2.68
C SER A 117 -8.03 -14.00 3.65
N GLU A 118 -8.37 -14.70 4.72
CA GLU A 118 -9.25 -14.19 5.77
C GLU A 118 -8.61 -13.06 6.59
N LEU A 119 -7.29 -12.90 6.50
CA LEU A 119 -6.59 -11.81 7.18
C LEU A 119 -6.84 -10.46 6.54
N LEU A 120 -7.24 -10.44 5.27
CA LEU A 120 -7.54 -9.21 4.53
C LEU A 120 -9.02 -8.87 4.70
N ASP A 121 -9.33 -7.64 5.14
CA ASP A 121 -10.72 -7.20 5.23
C ASP A 121 -11.29 -6.87 3.83
N GLU A 122 -12.58 -6.60 3.77
CA GLU A 122 -13.26 -6.35 2.49
C GLU A 122 -12.73 -5.11 1.77
N TYR A 123 -12.34 -4.09 2.52
CA TYR A 123 -11.78 -2.88 1.94
C TYR A 123 -10.45 -3.17 1.21
N ILE A 124 -9.60 -3.98 1.83
CA ILE A 124 -8.33 -4.38 1.23
C ILE A 124 -8.57 -5.32 0.03
N LYS A 125 -9.52 -6.25 0.16
CA LYS A 125 -9.84 -7.18 -0.93
C LYS A 125 -10.35 -6.47 -2.18
N GLU A 126 -11.05 -5.35 -2.03
CA GLU A 126 -11.52 -4.56 -3.17
C GLU A 126 -10.36 -4.12 -4.07
N LYS A 127 -9.21 -3.84 -3.50
CA LYS A 127 -8.01 -3.43 -4.24
C LYS A 127 -7.49 -4.52 -5.16
N LEU A 128 -7.85 -5.78 -4.91
CA LEU A 128 -7.39 -6.93 -5.66
C LEU A 128 -8.34 -7.37 -6.77
N GLN A 129 -9.54 -6.79 -6.85
CA GLN A 129 -10.58 -7.23 -7.79
C GLN A 129 -10.17 -7.16 -9.25
N ASN A 130 -9.39 -6.17 -9.62
CA ASN A 130 -8.98 -5.94 -11.01
C ASN A 130 -7.67 -6.63 -11.37
N ILE A 131 -7.10 -7.39 -10.44
CA ILE A 131 -5.82 -8.05 -10.66
C ILE A 131 -6.06 -9.45 -11.20
N LYS A 132 -5.54 -9.72 -12.37
CA LYS A 132 -5.61 -11.03 -13.01
C LYS A 132 -4.42 -11.89 -12.58
N GLU A 133 -4.68 -13.16 -12.38
CA GLU A 133 -3.64 -14.14 -12.04
C GLU A 133 -3.02 -14.75 -13.29
#